data_20970a08f28144479f39f98ecf6eb40a
#
_entry.id   20970a08f28144479f39f98ecf6eb40a
#
_cell.length_a   1.000
_cell.length_b   1.000
_cell.length_c   1.000
_cell.angle_alpha   90.00
_cell.angle_beta   90.00
_cell.angle_gamma   90.00
#
_symmetry.space_group_name_H-M   'P 1'
#
loop_
_entity.id
_entity.type
_entity.pdbx_description
1 polymer ?
#
loop_
_entity_poly.entity_id
_entity_poly.type
_entity_poly.pdbx_seq_one_letter_code
_entity_poly.pdbx_strand_id
1 'polypeptide(L)'
;LWAARRLYGAGRGAAALALILFSAAAGIGVIRFGLDRDGALIAALADIHRFAGTLGGTAAMMALVYDLLQRRAPNPVWQGRYMAACAIALALALAFPVLSVPFFIWWSVAFIGLAAILADRLGPASGMTPFMAMSIAGLMLVNAVVFRQASWLSVSMSWHIFHVLVAVWAFGLAHLLAAAPNRSAP
;
A
#
# COMPACT_ATOMS: atom_id res chain seq x y z
N LEU A 1 0.25 -9.79 8.07
CA LEU A 1 1.59 -10.42 8.15
C LEU A 1 1.74 -11.65 7.23
N TRP A 2 0.75 -12.55 7.13
CA TRP A 2 0.82 -13.71 6.24
C TRP A 2 1.13 -13.31 4.78
N ALA A 3 0.41 -12.34 4.23
CA ALA A 3 0.62 -11.85 2.86
C ALA A 3 2.04 -11.28 2.67
N ALA A 4 2.55 -10.52 3.64
CA ALA A 4 3.91 -10.00 3.60
C ALA A 4 4.96 -11.12 3.59
N ARG A 5 4.77 -12.15 4.45
CA ARG A 5 5.66 -13.32 4.47
C ARG A 5 5.64 -14.07 3.13
N ARG A 6 4.46 -14.24 2.54
CA ARG A 6 4.31 -14.90 1.23
C ARG A 6 5.04 -14.12 0.13
N LEU A 7 4.89 -12.79 0.10
CA LEU A 7 5.59 -11.95 -0.86
C LEU A 7 7.11 -11.98 -0.66
N TYR A 8 7.57 -11.92 0.58
CA TYR A 8 9.00 -12.04 0.89
C TYR A 8 9.59 -13.36 0.40
N GLY A 9 8.92 -14.49 0.69
CA GLY A 9 9.32 -15.81 0.20
C GLY A 9 9.31 -15.94 -1.33
N ALA A 10 8.53 -15.13 -2.03
CA ALA A 10 8.51 -15.03 -3.49
C ALA A 10 9.55 -14.03 -4.05
N GLY A 11 10.49 -13.53 -3.24
CA GLY A 11 11.51 -12.55 -3.64
C GLY A 11 10.94 -11.14 -3.90
N ARG A 12 9.78 -10.81 -3.29
CA ARG A 12 9.08 -9.54 -3.44
C ARG A 12 9.28 -8.66 -2.19
N GLY A 13 10.53 -8.39 -1.84
CA GLY A 13 10.89 -7.71 -0.60
C GLY A 13 10.25 -6.32 -0.45
N ALA A 14 10.22 -5.51 -1.51
CA ALA A 14 9.62 -4.17 -1.47
C ALA A 14 8.09 -4.24 -1.29
N ALA A 15 7.41 -5.17 -1.96
CA ALA A 15 5.99 -5.38 -1.77
C ALA A 15 5.68 -5.96 -0.37
N ALA A 16 6.54 -6.82 0.17
CA ALA A 16 6.41 -7.30 1.55
C ALA A 16 6.55 -6.15 2.55
N LEU A 17 7.53 -5.25 2.36
CA LEU A 17 7.70 -4.05 3.18
C LEU A 17 6.45 -3.16 3.14
N ALA A 18 5.85 -2.96 1.97
CA ALA A 18 4.61 -2.20 1.84
C ALA A 18 3.50 -2.76 2.75
N LEU A 19 3.30 -4.08 2.74
CA LEU A 19 2.29 -4.72 3.61
C LEU A 19 2.65 -4.65 5.10
N ILE A 20 3.93 -4.65 5.45
CA ILE A 20 4.38 -4.45 6.85
C ILE A 20 4.04 -3.03 7.31
N LEU A 21 4.27 -2.01 6.48
CA LEU A 21 3.94 -0.61 6.80
C LEU A 21 2.43 -0.44 7.04
N PHE A 22 1.58 -1.03 6.18
CA PHE A 22 0.13 -1.03 6.40
C PHE A 22 -0.28 -1.80 7.66
N SER A 23 0.37 -2.95 7.93
CA SER A 23 0.10 -3.73 9.14
C SER A 23 0.49 -2.98 10.41
N ALA A 24 1.59 -2.23 10.39
CA ALA A 24 2.02 -1.40 11.50
C ALA A 24 1.02 -0.27 11.78
N ALA A 25 0.57 0.43 10.73
CA ALA A 25 -0.46 1.46 10.86
C ALA A 25 -1.77 0.89 11.42
N ALA A 26 -2.20 -0.29 10.93
CA ALA A 26 -3.38 -0.98 11.46
C ALA A 26 -3.21 -1.40 12.92
N GLY A 27 -2.01 -1.87 13.31
CA GLY A 27 -1.69 -2.22 14.71
C GLY A 27 -1.79 -1.03 15.66
N ILE A 28 -1.27 0.14 15.25
CA ILE A 28 -1.43 1.39 16.00
C ILE A 28 -2.93 1.74 16.15
N GLY A 29 -3.72 1.54 15.08
CA GLY A 29 -5.17 1.72 15.13
C GLY A 29 -5.86 0.82 16.13
N VAL A 30 -5.48 -0.47 16.18
CA VAL A 30 -6.03 -1.43 17.16
C VAL A 30 -5.70 -1.00 18.59
N ILE A 31 -4.46 -0.60 18.87
CA ILE A 31 -4.07 -0.10 20.18
C ILE A 31 -4.87 1.15 20.55
N ARG A 32 -4.99 2.10 19.63
CA ARG A 32 -5.74 3.35 19.84
C ARG A 32 -7.20 3.09 20.19
N PHE A 33 -7.87 2.19 19.48
CA PHE A 33 -9.30 1.92 19.70
C PHE A 33 -9.57 0.90 20.82
N GLY A 34 -8.55 0.14 21.24
CA GLY A 34 -8.63 -0.81 22.34
C GLY A 34 -8.37 -0.18 23.72
N LEU A 35 -7.76 1.01 23.78
CA LEU A 35 -7.53 1.73 25.01
C LEU A 35 -8.71 2.63 25.37
N ASP A 36 -8.74 3.11 26.61
CA ASP A 36 -9.77 4.02 27.11
C ASP A 36 -9.87 5.29 26.25
N ARG A 37 -11.09 5.66 25.88
CA ARG A 37 -11.37 6.64 24.84
C ARG A 37 -11.14 8.09 25.25
N ASP A 38 -11.00 8.39 26.53
CA ASP A 38 -10.99 9.75 27.08
C ASP A 38 -9.62 10.20 27.61
N GLY A 39 -8.56 9.41 27.44
CA GLY A 39 -7.22 9.72 27.98
C GLY A 39 -6.31 10.51 27.05
N ALA A 40 -5.36 11.26 27.61
CA ALA A 40 -4.32 12.01 26.88
C ALA A 40 -3.46 11.10 25.95
N LEU A 41 -3.26 9.85 26.34
CA LEU A 41 -2.55 8.86 25.52
C LEU A 41 -3.28 8.60 24.20
N ILE A 42 -4.62 8.66 24.16
CA ILE A 42 -5.41 8.46 22.95
C ILE A 42 -5.23 9.61 21.97
N ALA A 43 -5.09 10.84 22.43
CA ALA A 43 -4.80 11.98 21.56
C ALA A 43 -3.45 11.81 20.85
N ALA A 44 -2.39 11.46 21.59
CA ALA A 44 -1.07 11.18 21.03
C ALA A 44 -1.09 10.00 20.05
N LEU A 45 -1.79 8.91 20.39
CA LEU A 45 -1.96 7.76 19.49
C LEU A 45 -2.78 8.10 18.25
N ALA A 46 -3.73 9.04 18.34
CA ALA A 46 -4.49 9.52 17.18
C ALA A 46 -3.58 10.21 16.15
N ASP A 47 -2.64 11.04 16.61
CA ASP A 47 -1.69 11.71 15.74
C ASP A 47 -0.68 10.72 15.13
N ILE A 48 -0.13 9.82 15.95
CA ILE A 48 0.76 8.75 15.48
C ILE A 48 0.06 7.87 14.46
N HIS A 49 -1.19 7.47 14.72
CA HIS A 49 -1.98 6.64 13.79
C HIS A 49 -2.27 7.38 12.48
N ARG A 50 -2.64 8.66 12.53
CA ARG A 50 -2.84 9.49 11.34
C ARG A 50 -1.56 9.61 10.53
N PHE A 51 -0.45 9.89 11.19
CA PHE A 51 0.87 9.97 10.58
C PHE A 51 1.30 8.63 9.94
N ALA A 52 1.18 7.52 10.66
CA ALA A 52 1.48 6.19 10.15
C ALA A 52 0.58 5.81 8.96
N GLY A 53 -0.71 6.17 9.01
CA GLY A 53 -1.66 5.90 7.92
C GLY A 53 -1.36 6.71 6.66
N THR A 54 -1.01 7.99 6.78
CA THR A 54 -0.77 8.88 5.62
C THR A 54 0.63 8.70 5.05
N LEU A 55 1.68 8.88 5.83
CA LEU A 55 3.06 8.71 5.37
C LEU A 55 3.44 7.25 5.16
N GLY A 56 3.08 6.37 6.09
CA GLY A 56 3.30 4.94 5.94
C GLY A 56 2.54 4.38 4.73
N GLY A 57 1.31 4.83 4.49
CA GLY A 57 0.53 4.49 3.31
C GLY A 57 1.18 4.97 2.01
N THR A 58 1.68 6.20 1.98
CA THR A 58 2.42 6.75 0.82
C THR A 58 3.70 5.97 0.57
N ALA A 59 4.51 5.73 1.61
CA ALA A 59 5.73 4.94 1.51
C ALA A 59 5.46 3.49 1.04
N ALA A 60 4.36 2.90 1.49
CA ALA A 60 3.93 1.58 1.05
C ALA A 60 3.56 1.57 -0.45
N MET A 61 2.82 2.56 -0.94
CA MET A 61 2.52 2.67 -2.38
C MET A 61 3.79 2.88 -3.21
N MET A 62 4.74 3.69 -2.72
CA MET A 62 6.05 3.85 -3.35
C MET A 62 6.80 2.51 -3.43
N ALA A 63 6.80 1.73 -2.36
CA ALA A 63 7.45 0.41 -2.34
C ALA A 63 6.81 -0.58 -3.33
N LEU A 64 5.47 -0.54 -3.49
CA LEU A 64 4.77 -1.35 -4.49
C LEU A 64 5.10 -0.94 -5.92
N VAL A 65 5.13 0.36 -6.21
CA VAL A 65 5.57 0.89 -7.52
C VAL A 65 7.02 0.48 -7.80
N TYR A 66 7.92 0.61 -6.82
CA TYR A 66 9.31 0.17 -6.95
C TYR A 66 9.42 -1.32 -7.29
N ASP A 67 8.66 -2.17 -6.59
CA ASP A 67 8.65 -3.61 -6.82
C ASP A 67 8.27 -3.97 -8.26
N LEU A 68 7.26 -3.30 -8.82
CA LEU A 68 6.83 -3.50 -10.20
C LEU A 68 7.87 -2.99 -11.22
N LEU A 69 8.42 -1.81 -10.98
CA LEU A 69 9.39 -1.20 -11.89
C LEU A 69 10.72 -1.94 -11.90
N GLN A 70 11.21 -2.42 -10.76
CA GLN A 70 12.43 -3.22 -10.67
C GLN A 70 12.36 -4.48 -11.55
N ARG A 71 11.18 -5.04 -11.72
CA ARG A 71 10.96 -6.21 -12.58
C ARG A 71 10.91 -5.87 -14.07
N ARG A 72 10.51 -4.65 -14.40
CA ARG A 72 10.45 -4.21 -15.81
C ARG A 72 11.83 -3.92 -16.37
N ALA A 73 12.67 -3.23 -15.63
CA ALA A 73 13.98 -2.79 -16.06
C ALA A 73 14.92 -2.63 -14.86
N PRO A 74 15.63 -3.68 -14.46
CA PRO A 74 16.61 -3.60 -13.40
C PRO A 74 17.80 -2.72 -13.85
N ASN A 75 17.76 -1.43 -13.50
CA ASN A 75 18.83 -0.48 -13.80
C ASN A 75 19.19 0.26 -12.50
N PRO A 76 20.43 0.11 -11.98
CA PRO A 76 20.84 0.72 -10.72
C PRO A 76 20.71 2.25 -10.69
N VAL A 77 21.01 2.91 -11.80
CA VAL A 77 20.92 4.38 -11.91
C VAL A 77 19.46 4.82 -11.77
N TRP A 78 18.56 4.10 -12.44
CA TRP A 78 17.14 4.39 -12.35
C TRP A 78 16.60 4.13 -10.94
N GLN A 79 17.01 3.03 -10.31
CA GLN A 79 16.63 2.71 -8.93
C GLN A 79 17.07 3.80 -7.95
N GLY A 80 18.31 4.30 -8.08
CA GLY A 80 18.82 5.40 -7.27
C GLY A 80 17.99 6.68 -7.43
N ARG A 81 17.68 7.05 -8.68
CA ARG A 81 16.81 8.22 -8.97
C ARG A 81 15.41 8.07 -8.40
N TYR A 82 14.83 6.89 -8.51
CA TYR A 82 13.52 6.59 -7.93
C TYR A 82 13.54 6.72 -6.41
N MET A 83 14.52 6.13 -5.74
CA MET A 83 14.66 6.22 -4.29
C MET A 83 14.87 7.65 -3.82
N ALA A 84 15.66 8.44 -4.53
CA ALA A 84 15.83 9.87 -4.26
C ALA A 84 14.52 10.64 -4.40
N ALA A 85 13.76 10.40 -5.47
CA ALA A 85 12.44 11.01 -5.66
C ALA A 85 11.44 10.64 -4.56
N CYS A 86 11.42 9.37 -4.12
CA CYS A 86 10.62 8.93 -3.00
C CYS A 86 11.02 9.62 -1.68
N ALA A 87 12.32 9.72 -1.40
CA ALA A 87 12.82 10.39 -0.20
C ALA A 87 12.44 11.87 -0.19
N ILE A 88 12.58 12.57 -1.32
CA ILE A 88 12.16 13.98 -1.47
C ILE A 88 10.65 14.12 -1.25
N ALA A 89 9.84 13.26 -1.86
CA ALA A 89 8.39 13.31 -1.72
C ALA A 89 7.95 13.05 -0.26
N LEU A 90 8.57 12.10 0.43
CA LEU A 90 8.29 11.86 1.86
C LEU A 90 8.74 13.03 2.72
N ALA A 91 9.90 13.64 2.45
CA ALA A 91 10.36 14.84 3.16
C ALA A 91 9.40 16.03 2.95
N LEU A 92 8.91 16.21 1.73
CA LEU A 92 7.90 17.22 1.42
C LEU A 92 6.56 16.97 2.13
N ALA A 93 6.12 15.70 2.19
CA ALA A 93 4.89 15.34 2.90
C ALA A 93 5.03 15.52 4.43
N LEU A 94 6.24 15.34 4.97
CA LEU A 94 6.57 15.66 6.37
C LEU A 94 6.53 17.16 6.64
N ALA A 95 7.19 17.95 5.78
CA ALA A 95 7.25 19.42 5.92
C ALA A 95 5.88 20.07 5.65
N PHE A 96 5.11 19.51 4.73
CA PHE A 96 3.82 20.01 4.29
C PHE A 96 2.76 18.91 4.34
N PRO A 97 2.13 18.63 5.48
CA PRO A 97 1.18 17.53 5.66
C PRO A 97 0.01 17.51 4.67
N VAL A 98 -0.36 18.65 4.10
CA VAL A 98 -1.39 18.78 3.05
C VAL A 98 -1.04 17.97 1.78
N LEU A 99 0.25 17.70 1.53
CA LEU A 99 0.71 16.92 0.38
C LEU A 99 0.59 15.41 0.58
N SER A 100 0.36 14.94 1.80
CA SER A 100 0.32 13.50 2.10
C SER A 100 -0.80 12.78 1.32
N VAL A 101 -2.00 13.36 1.27
CA VAL A 101 -3.13 12.77 0.54
C VAL A 101 -2.92 12.82 -0.98
N PRO A 102 -2.56 13.96 -1.60
CA PRO A 102 -2.19 14.00 -3.01
C PRO A 102 -1.10 13.00 -3.40
N PHE A 103 -0.04 12.86 -2.61
CA PHE A 103 1.02 11.90 -2.89
C PHE A 103 0.54 10.44 -2.77
N PHE A 104 -0.26 10.13 -1.75
CA PHE A 104 -0.86 8.81 -1.65
C PHE A 104 -1.70 8.46 -2.88
N ILE A 105 -2.56 9.38 -3.34
CA ILE A 105 -3.38 9.19 -4.54
C ILE A 105 -2.49 9.01 -5.77
N TRP A 106 -1.50 9.86 -5.98
CA TRP A 106 -0.59 9.80 -7.12
C TRP A 106 0.13 8.45 -7.20
N TRP A 107 0.73 8.00 -6.10
CA TRP A 107 1.44 6.71 -6.07
C TRP A 107 0.50 5.52 -6.20
N SER A 108 -0.73 5.62 -5.69
CA SER A 108 -1.76 4.60 -5.90
C SER A 108 -2.15 4.50 -7.37
N VAL A 109 -2.37 5.61 -8.06
CA VAL A 109 -2.67 5.64 -9.49
C VAL A 109 -1.51 5.09 -10.31
N ALA A 110 -0.27 5.46 -9.98
CA ALA A 110 0.92 4.90 -10.62
C ALA A 110 1.01 3.37 -10.43
N PHE A 111 0.73 2.88 -9.23
CA PHE A 111 0.69 1.44 -8.96
C PHE A 111 -0.38 0.72 -9.77
N ILE A 112 -1.61 1.28 -9.84
CA ILE A 112 -2.72 0.72 -10.64
C ILE A 112 -2.34 0.66 -12.12
N GLY A 113 -1.81 1.75 -12.67
CA GLY A 113 -1.40 1.81 -14.07
C GLY A 113 -0.29 0.79 -14.40
N LEU A 114 0.71 0.67 -13.54
CA LEU A 114 1.78 -0.33 -13.71
C LEU A 114 1.25 -1.76 -13.59
N ALA A 115 0.35 -2.04 -12.64
CA ALA A 115 -0.27 -3.35 -12.49
C ALA A 115 -1.05 -3.74 -13.75
N ALA A 116 -1.77 -2.79 -14.37
CA ALA A 116 -2.46 -3.01 -15.63
C ALA A 116 -1.49 -3.30 -16.80
N ILE A 117 -0.45 -2.46 -16.96
CA ILE A 117 0.54 -2.58 -18.03
C ILE A 117 1.34 -3.88 -17.93
N LEU A 118 1.56 -4.36 -16.70
CA LEU A 118 2.34 -5.56 -16.43
C LEU A 118 1.49 -6.81 -16.18
N ALA A 119 0.17 -6.72 -16.35
CA ALA A 119 -0.75 -7.80 -16.02
C ALA A 119 -0.39 -9.11 -16.72
N ASP A 120 -0.02 -9.06 -18.00
CA ASP A 120 0.43 -10.23 -18.80
C ASP A 120 1.74 -10.84 -18.26
N ARG A 121 2.55 -10.06 -17.55
CA ARG A 121 3.79 -10.51 -16.91
C ARG A 121 3.57 -10.93 -15.45
N LEU A 122 2.52 -10.40 -14.82
CA LEU A 122 2.11 -10.77 -13.48
C LEU A 122 1.25 -12.04 -13.49
N GLY A 123 0.58 -12.33 -14.62
CA GLY A 123 -0.55 -13.20 -14.69
C GLY A 123 -0.56 -14.44 -15.58
N PRO A 124 0.39 -14.78 -16.47
CA PRO A 124 0.17 -15.91 -17.39
C PRO A 124 -0.01 -17.26 -16.69
N ALA A 125 0.56 -17.45 -15.52
CA ALA A 125 0.37 -18.66 -14.72
C ALA A 125 -0.93 -18.67 -13.90
N SER A 126 -1.59 -17.52 -13.73
CA SER A 126 -2.78 -17.36 -12.88
C SER A 126 -4.06 -16.95 -13.64
N GLY A 127 -4.00 -16.79 -14.96
CA GLY A 127 -5.12 -16.28 -15.75
C GLY A 127 -5.50 -14.81 -15.44
N MET A 128 -4.56 -14.04 -14.91
CA MET A 128 -4.78 -12.66 -14.49
C MET A 128 -5.00 -11.76 -15.70
N THR A 129 -6.16 -11.10 -15.76
CA THR A 129 -6.43 -10.09 -16.78
C THR A 129 -5.96 -8.70 -16.31
N PRO A 130 -5.70 -7.74 -17.25
CA PRO A 130 -5.42 -6.35 -16.87
C PRO A 130 -6.49 -5.75 -15.94
N PHE A 131 -7.75 -6.06 -16.21
CA PHE A 131 -8.88 -5.62 -15.37
C PHE A 131 -8.80 -6.17 -13.94
N MET A 132 -8.49 -7.46 -13.77
CA MET A 132 -8.33 -8.06 -12.44
C MET A 132 -7.13 -7.44 -11.70
N ALA A 133 -6.01 -7.23 -12.40
CA ALA A 133 -4.83 -6.60 -11.82
C ALA A 133 -5.13 -5.16 -11.36
N MET A 134 -5.84 -4.38 -12.17
CA MET A 134 -6.31 -3.03 -11.82
C MET A 134 -7.27 -3.05 -10.65
N SER A 135 -8.23 -3.97 -10.62
CA SER A 135 -9.23 -4.08 -9.55
C SER A 135 -8.56 -4.37 -8.21
N ILE A 136 -7.63 -5.32 -8.19
CA ILE A 136 -6.85 -5.65 -6.98
C ILE A 136 -5.99 -4.45 -6.57
N ALA A 137 -5.22 -3.87 -7.49
CA ALA A 137 -4.34 -2.74 -7.19
C ALA A 137 -5.13 -1.50 -6.73
N GLY A 138 -6.29 -1.24 -7.35
CA GLY A 138 -7.13 -0.08 -7.08
C GLY A 138 -7.96 -0.17 -5.80
N LEU A 139 -8.17 -1.37 -5.27
CA LEU A 139 -9.06 -1.56 -4.12
C LEU A 139 -8.66 -0.70 -2.91
N MET A 140 -7.35 -0.51 -2.67
CA MET A 140 -6.89 0.33 -1.56
C MET A 140 -7.20 1.81 -1.78
N LEU A 141 -7.06 2.32 -3.00
CA LEU A 141 -7.42 3.70 -3.33
C LEU A 141 -8.92 3.93 -3.17
N VAL A 142 -9.76 3.04 -3.72
CA VAL A 142 -11.22 3.09 -3.55
C VAL A 142 -11.60 3.03 -2.07
N ASN A 143 -10.96 2.15 -1.33
CA ASN A 143 -11.19 2.02 0.11
C ASN A 143 -10.88 3.33 0.86
N ALA A 144 -9.73 3.95 0.58
CA ALA A 144 -9.30 5.17 1.26
C ALA A 144 -10.14 6.40 0.88
N VAL A 145 -10.57 6.50 -0.39
CA VAL A 145 -11.26 7.69 -0.90
C VAL A 145 -12.78 7.59 -0.73
N VAL A 146 -13.36 6.40 -0.93
CA VAL A 146 -14.81 6.21 -0.87
C VAL A 146 -15.25 5.79 0.54
N PHE A 147 -14.81 4.61 0.98
CA PHE A 147 -15.38 4.02 2.22
C PHE A 147 -14.86 4.71 3.48
N ARG A 148 -13.58 5.12 3.50
CA ARG A 148 -13.00 5.80 4.65
C ARG A 148 -13.55 7.22 4.85
N GLN A 149 -13.97 7.87 3.76
CA GLN A 149 -14.53 9.23 3.76
C GLN A 149 -16.06 9.25 3.70
N ALA A 150 -16.72 8.10 3.70
CA ALA A 150 -18.16 7.99 3.51
C ALA A 150 -18.96 8.65 4.65
N SER A 151 -19.58 9.79 4.38
CA SER A 151 -20.46 10.48 5.32
C SER A 151 -21.80 9.77 5.55
N TRP A 152 -22.18 8.86 4.65
CA TRP A 152 -23.40 8.04 4.74
C TRP A 152 -23.22 6.78 5.59
N LEU A 153 -22.02 6.49 6.07
CA LEU A 153 -21.72 5.43 7.01
C LEU A 153 -21.48 5.99 8.41
N SER A 154 -21.85 5.22 9.43
CA SER A 154 -21.40 5.52 10.79
C SER A 154 -19.87 5.39 10.85
N VAL A 155 -19.24 6.13 11.77
CA VAL A 155 -17.77 6.06 11.97
C VAL A 155 -17.30 4.64 12.21
N SER A 156 -18.00 3.88 13.04
CA SER A 156 -17.68 2.47 13.32
C SER A 156 -17.79 1.60 12.07
N MET A 157 -18.87 1.73 11.30
CA MET A 157 -19.07 0.97 10.06
C MET A 157 -17.99 1.29 9.02
N SER A 158 -17.68 2.57 8.81
CA SER A 158 -16.62 3.01 7.91
C SER A 158 -15.27 2.39 8.28
N TRP A 159 -14.95 2.33 9.58
CA TRP A 159 -13.73 1.70 10.06
C TRP A 159 -13.70 0.18 9.84
N HIS A 160 -14.81 -0.52 10.10
CA HIS A 160 -14.88 -1.97 9.88
C HIS A 160 -14.72 -2.31 8.39
N ILE A 161 -15.48 -1.64 7.52
CA ILE A 161 -15.38 -1.84 6.06
C ILE A 161 -13.94 -1.55 5.59
N PHE A 162 -13.34 -0.44 6.06
CA PHE A 162 -11.97 -0.08 5.70
C PHE A 162 -11.00 -1.23 6.01
N HIS A 163 -11.03 -1.80 7.22
CA HIS A 163 -10.10 -2.85 7.62
C HIS A 163 -10.34 -4.18 6.88
N VAL A 164 -11.61 -4.54 6.64
CA VAL A 164 -11.93 -5.72 5.83
C VAL A 164 -11.40 -5.58 4.41
N LEU A 165 -11.59 -4.42 3.78
CA LEU A 165 -11.11 -4.17 2.42
C LEU A 165 -9.58 -4.10 2.36
N VAL A 166 -8.89 -3.57 3.38
CA VAL A 166 -7.42 -3.65 3.49
C VAL A 166 -6.95 -5.12 3.54
N ALA A 167 -7.64 -5.96 4.31
CA ALA A 167 -7.31 -7.39 4.38
C ALA A 167 -7.53 -8.07 3.02
N VAL A 168 -8.67 -7.85 2.37
CA VAL A 168 -8.97 -8.39 1.02
C VAL A 168 -7.92 -7.92 0.02
N TRP A 169 -7.56 -6.64 0.04
CA TRP A 169 -6.52 -6.08 -0.81
C TRP A 169 -5.16 -6.74 -0.57
N ALA A 170 -4.75 -6.93 0.67
CA ALA A 170 -3.48 -7.58 1.01
C ALA A 170 -3.42 -9.04 0.52
N PHE A 171 -4.52 -9.79 0.63
CA PHE A 171 -4.64 -11.13 0.06
C PHE A 171 -4.58 -11.12 -1.47
N GLY A 172 -5.32 -10.20 -2.10
CA GLY A 172 -5.28 -9.99 -3.54
C GLY A 172 -3.88 -9.66 -4.06
N LEU A 173 -3.16 -8.77 -3.36
CA LEU A 173 -1.76 -8.44 -3.69
C LEU A 173 -0.83 -9.65 -3.55
N ALA A 174 -0.98 -10.43 -2.48
CA ALA A 174 -0.17 -11.62 -2.31
C ALA A 174 -0.41 -12.63 -3.44
N HIS A 175 -1.64 -12.73 -3.94
CA HIS A 175 -1.96 -13.57 -5.08
C HIS A 175 -1.41 -12.99 -6.39
N LEU A 176 -1.67 -11.71 -6.66
CA LEU A 176 -1.23 -11.00 -7.86
C LEU A 176 0.30 -11.01 -8.02
N LEU A 177 1.02 -10.70 -6.94
CA LEU A 177 2.46 -10.47 -7.02
C LEU A 177 3.30 -11.73 -6.76
N ALA A 178 2.86 -12.65 -5.92
CA ALA A 178 3.60 -13.89 -5.65
C ALA A 178 3.50 -14.91 -6.79
N ALA A 179 2.44 -14.85 -7.60
CA ALA A 179 2.27 -15.73 -8.75
C ALA A 179 3.17 -15.36 -9.95
N ALA A 180 3.74 -14.17 -9.97
CA ALA A 180 4.60 -13.73 -11.06
C ALA A 180 5.92 -14.51 -11.06
N PRO A 181 6.31 -15.17 -12.18
CA PRO A 181 7.56 -15.89 -12.25
C PRO A 181 8.76 -14.97 -12.02
N ASN A 182 9.68 -15.43 -11.20
CA ASN A 182 10.94 -14.73 -10.98
C ASN A 182 11.81 -14.90 -12.23
N ARG A 183 11.74 -13.98 -13.20
CA ARG A 183 12.53 -14.02 -14.44
C ARG A 183 14.01 -13.63 -14.25
N SER A 184 14.48 -13.55 -13.03
CA SER A 184 15.87 -13.25 -12.67
C SER A 184 16.68 -14.51 -12.28
N ALA A 185 16.21 -15.71 -12.58
CA ALA A 185 17.08 -16.88 -12.61
C ALA A 185 17.71 -16.95 -14.01
N PRO A 186 19.06 -16.92 -14.14
CA PRO A 186 19.78 -17.13 -15.39
C PRO A 186 19.54 -18.50 -15.95
#